data_4f56c5fc44780059a0820b46319d6e38
#
_entry.id   4f56c5fc44780059a0820b46319d6e38
#
_cell.length_a   1.000
_cell.length_b   1.000
_cell.length_c   1.000
_cell.angle_alpha   90.00
_cell.angle_beta   90.00
_cell.angle_gamma   90.00
#
_symmetry.space_group_name_H-M   'P 1'
#
loop_
_entity.id
_entity.type
_entity.pdbx_description
1 polymer ?
#
loop_
_entity_poly.entity_id
_entity_poly.type
_entity_poly.pdbx_seq_one_letter_code
_entity_poly.pdbx_strand_id
1 'polypeptide(L)'
;MKHAQHRNHHILCRLLDQCADELEILVAEEAGEGPVVDKVRNRIEEIFGCREAVAENIDLEHFAQETIEKIRPLFAHRHLDVIIDVEPTPPIQIPPDPLEKLIIGLVKNAVENTPDEGRVVVAVKNTEAGVQFLVQDTGVGIVEEHRKRIFEGFFPTQETSSYSSRKPYEFNAGGKGADLLRLKIFSERYNFKLVMSSEKCGHIPLSSDICPGQISRCSFCDRAEDCHASGGTSFKAVFPA
;
A
#
# COMPACT_ATOMS: atom_id res chain seq x y z
N MET A 1 -22.70 5.87 -22.98
CA MET A 1 -23.32 6.20 -21.68
C MET A 1 -23.75 4.98 -20.85
N LYS A 2 -24.38 3.93 -21.39
CA LYS A 2 -24.83 2.75 -20.57
C LYS A 2 -23.69 1.94 -19.92
N HIS A 3 -22.49 1.86 -20.48
CA HIS A 3 -21.33 1.13 -19.90
C HIS A 3 -20.68 1.84 -18.71
N ALA A 4 -20.76 3.17 -18.62
CA ALA A 4 -20.25 3.92 -17.47
C ALA A 4 -21.19 3.78 -16.25
N GLN A 5 -22.50 3.76 -16.48
CA GLN A 5 -23.49 3.56 -15.42
C GLN A 5 -23.42 2.17 -14.79
N HIS A 6 -23.16 1.11 -15.60
CA HIS A 6 -23.01 -0.26 -15.05
C HIS A 6 -21.74 -0.43 -14.22
N ARG A 7 -20.64 0.21 -14.63
CA ARG A 7 -19.38 0.21 -13.88
C ARG A 7 -19.53 0.89 -12.51
N ASN A 8 -20.18 2.05 -12.49
CA ASN A 8 -20.45 2.79 -11.24
C ASN A 8 -21.36 2.02 -10.30
N HIS A 9 -22.34 1.27 -10.80
CA HIS A 9 -23.24 0.46 -9.97
C HIS A 9 -22.48 -0.71 -9.32
N HIS A 10 -21.60 -1.39 -10.02
CA HIS A 10 -20.79 -2.48 -9.47
C HIS A 10 -19.80 -1.99 -8.40
N ILE A 11 -19.20 -0.81 -8.62
CA ILE A 11 -18.33 -0.17 -7.64
C ILE A 11 -19.15 0.21 -6.40
N LEU A 12 -20.33 0.81 -6.58
CA LEU A 12 -21.19 1.22 -5.47
C LEU A 12 -21.67 0.01 -4.64
N CYS A 13 -22.05 -1.11 -5.27
CA CYS A 13 -22.45 -2.32 -4.55
C CYS A 13 -21.30 -2.89 -3.72
N ARG A 14 -20.10 -3.01 -4.30
CA ARG A 14 -18.92 -3.45 -3.53
C ARG A 14 -18.57 -2.52 -2.38
N LEU A 15 -18.74 -1.21 -2.57
CA LEU A 15 -18.52 -0.22 -1.53
C LEU A 15 -19.52 -0.38 -0.38
N LEU A 16 -20.81 -0.63 -0.70
CA LEU A 16 -21.86 -0.86 0.29
C LEU A 16 -21.64 -2.15 1.08
N ASP A 17 -21.26 -3.24 0.39
CA ASP A 17 -20.95 -4.52 1.05
C ASP A 17 -19.75 -4.36 2.01
N GLN A 18 -18.70 -3.67 1.57
CA GLN A 18 -17.52 -3.40 2.39
C GLN A 18 -17.80 -2.44 3.57
N CYS A 19 -18.67 -1.44 3.37
CA CYS A 19 -19.12 -0.60 4.46
C CYS A 19 -19.93 -1.40 5.50
N ALA A 20 -20.71 -2.39 5.09
CA ALA A 20 -21.46 -3.26 6.00
C ALA A 20 -20.50 -4.11 6.86
N ASP A 21 -19.49 -4.72 6.26
CA ASP A 21 -18.49 -5.51 6.96
C ASP A 21 -17.65 -4.67 7.94
N GLU A 22 -17.26 -3.45 7.55
CA GLU A 22 -16.55 -2.51 8.46
C GLU A 22 -17.47 -2.02 9.60
N LEU A 23 -18.75 -1.82 9.34
CA LEU A 23 -19.72 -1.47 10.36
C LEU A 23 -19.86 -2.59 11.39
N GLU A 24 -19.93 -3.84 10.97
CA GLU A 24 -19.98 -5.00 11.86
C GLU A 24 -18.74 -5.09 12.76
N ILE A 25 -17.54 -4.88 12.18
CA ILE A 25 -16.27 -4.86 12.93
C ILE A 25 -16.23 -3.68 13.91
N LEU A 26 -16.62 -2.47 13.47
CA LEU A 26 -16.64 -1.28 14.33
C LEU A 26 -17.64 -1.42 15.47
N VAL A 27 -18.81 -2.02 15.22
CA VAL A 27 -19.80 -2.30 16.27
C VAL A 27 -19.27 -3.36 17.24
N ALA A 28 -18.58 -4.37 16.76
CA ALA A 28 -17.98 -5.42 17.61
C ALA A 28 -16.81 -4.91 18.46
N GLU A 29 -15.96 -4.03 17.91
CA GLU A 29 -14.79 -3.47 18.60
C GLU A 29 -15.12 -2.33 19.57
N GLU A 30 -16.24 -1.61 19.36
CA GLU A 30 -16.50 -0.31 19.99
C GLU A 30 -17.80 -0.27 20.82
N ALA A 31 -18.35 -1.39 21.22
CA ALA A 31 -19.57 -1.49 22.05
C ALA A 31 -19.50 -0.74 23.40
N GLY A 32 -18.48 0.07 23.62
CA GLY A 32 -18.24 0.73 24.91
C GLY A 32 -18.18 2.25 24.94
N GLU A 33 -17.70 3.00 23.92
CA GLU A 33 -17.49 4.44 24.11
C GLU A 33 -17.58 5.29 22.82
N GLY A 34 -18.55 6.16 22.77
CA GLY A 34 -18.73 7.26 21.82
C GLY A 34 -19.73 7.00 20.69
N PRO A 35 -20.18 8.05 19.99
CA PRO A 35 -21.21 7.92 18.96
C PRO A 35 -20.66 7.16 17.76
N VAL A 36 -21.06 5.89 17.64
CA VAL A 36 -20.69 4.97 16.53
C VAL A 36 -20.91 5.64 15.16
N VAL A 37 -21.93 6.46 15.02
CA VAL A 37 -22.27 7.18 13.79
C VAL A 37 -21.15 8.13 13.35
N ASP A 38 -20.50 8.84 14.27
CA ASP A 38 -19.42 9.78 13.91
C ASP A 38 -18.14 9.04 13.52
N LYS A 39 -17.84 7.92 14.16
CA LYS A 39 -16.71 7.06 13.81
C LYS A 39 -16.91 6.42 12.43
N VAL A 40 -18.09 5.93 12.15
CA VAL A 40 -18.47 5.41 10.83
C VAL A 40 -18.39 6.50 9.76
N ARG A 41 -18.92 7.69 10.04
CA ARG A 41 -18.84 8.83 9.12
C ARG A 41 -17.40 9.20 8.82
N ASN A 42 -16.56 9.34 9.87
CA ASN A 42 -15.15 9.64 9.71
C ASN A 42 -14.43 8.54 8.92
N ARG A 43 -14.78 7.27 9.14
CA ARG A 43 -14.20 6.14 8.42
C ARG A 43 -14.62 6.12 6.95
N ILE A 44 -15.87 6.40 6.67
CA ILE A 44 -16.38 6.56 5.30
C ILE A 44 -15.67 7.74 4.62
N GLU A 45 -15.50 8.86 5.31
CA GLU A 45 -14.76 10.01 4.78
C GLU A 45 -13.26 9.72 4.58
N GLU A 46 -12.63 8.92 5.44
CA GLU A 46 -11.25 8.46 5.27
C GLU A 46 -11.08 7.54 4.06
N ILE A 47 -12.01 6.60 3.88
CA ILE A 47 -11.93 5.59 2.81
C ILE A 47 -12.39 6.16 1.48
N PHE A 48 -13.47 6.91 1.48
CA PHE A 48 -14.15 7.35 0.26
C PHE A 48 -14.07 8.85 0.01
N GLY A 49 -13.60 9.63 0.97
CA GLY A 49 -13.35 11.07 1.00
C GLY A 49 -13.92 11.86 -0.18
N CYS A 50 -15.21 12.20 -0.14
CA CYS A 50 -15.86 13.04 -1.14
C CYS A 50 -15.64 14.53 -0.88
N ARG A 51 -14.47 14.95 -0.44
CA ARG A 51 -14.13 16.36 -0.59
C ARG A 51 -13.89 16.59 -2.07
N GLU A 52 -14.47 17.65 -2.62
CA GLU A 52 -14.08 18.18 -3.93
C GLU A 52 -12.61 18.63 -3.83
N ALA A 53 -11.73 17.65 -3.91
CA ALA A 53 -10.30 17.89 -3.86
C ALA A 53 -9.91 18.45 -5.22
N VAL A 54 -9.50 19.71 -5.23
CA VAL A 54 -9.03 20.38 -6.44
C VAL A 54 -7.70 19.78 -6.85
N ALA A 55 -7.60 19.36 -8.12
CA ALA A 55 -6.34 18.93 -8.67
C ALA A 55 -5.37 20.11 -8.82
N GLU A 56 -4.14 19.90 -8.44
CA GLU A 56 -3.06 20.86 -8.51
C GLU A 56 -1.93 20.31 -9.39
N ASN A 57 -1.11 21.21 -9.93
CA ASN A 57 0.14 20.82 -10.60
C ASN A 57 1.18 20.52 -9.52
N ILE A 58 1.63 19.28 -9.45
CA ILE A 58 2.56 18.81 -8.43
C ILE A 58 3.84 18.27 -9.08
N ASP A 59 4.98 18.75 -8.62
CA ASP A 59 6.29 18.17 -8.92
C ASP A 59 6.46 16.92 -8.07
N LEU A 60 6.24 15.75 -8.70
CA LEU A 60 6.11 14.47 -7.99
C LEU A 60 7.39 14.09 -7.24
N GLU A 61 8.56 14.34 -7.83
CA GLU A 61 9.86 14.06 -7.20
C GLU A 61 10.03 14.80 -5.88
N HIS A 62 9.69 16.08 -5.86
CA HIS A 62 9.80 16.91 -4.67
C HIS A 62 8.76 16.50 -3.61
N PHE A 63 7.51 16.35 -4.03
CA PHE A 63 6.41 15.94 -3.16
C PHE A 63 6.66 14.57 -2.53
N ALA A 64 7.19 13.60 -3.30
CA ALA A 64 7.52 12.28 -2.81
C ALA A 64 8.64 12.33 -1.77
N GLN A 65 9.72 13.08 -2.02
CA GLN A 65 10.80 13.25 -1.05
C GLN A 65 10.31 13.85 0.26
N GLU A 66 9.56 14.95 0.21
CA GLU A 66 9.02 15.59 1.42
C GLU A 66 8.10 14.63 2.20
N THR A 67 7.23 13.91 1.50
CA THR A 67 6.31 12.96 2.13
C THR A 67 7.07 11.82 2.81
N ILE A 68 8.10 11.27 2.17
CA ILE A 68 8.91 10.19 2.74
C ILE A 68 9.69 10.69 3.95
N GLU A 69 10.29 11.87 3.89
CA GLU A 69 11.02 12.45 5.04
C GLU A 69 10.09 12.69 6.25
N LYS A 70 8.84 13.08 6.04
CA LYS A 70 7.84 13.22 7.12
C LYS A 70 7.56 11.90 7.84
N ILE A 71 7.52 10.78 7.11
CA ILE A 71 7.20 9.47 7.69
C ILE A 71 8.43 8.66 8.11
N ARG A 72 9.64 9.03 7.66
CA ARG A 72 10.90 8.35 8.01
C ARG A 72 11.08 8.12 9.52
N PRO A 73 10.77 9.07 10.42
CA PRO A 73 10.87 8.84 11.87
C PRO A 73 9.98 7.70 12.37
N LEU A 74 8.86 7.38 11.69
CA LEU A 74 7.93 6.35 12.12
C LEU A 74 8.51 4.93 11.98
N PHE A 75 9.48 4.76 11.09
CA PHE A 75 10.17 3.48 10.86
C PHE A 75 11.69 3.56 11.06
N ALA A 76 12.18 4.61 11.71
CA ALA A 76 13.62 4.77 12.01
C ALA A 76 14.18 3.68 12.94
N HIS A 77 13.32 2.95 13.63
CA HIS A 77 13.68 1.79 14.45
C HIS A 77 13.96 0.52 13.63
N ARG A 78 13.58 0.51 12.34
CA ARG A 78 13.82 -0.60 11.41
C ARG A 78 15.20 -0.48 10.75
N HIS A 79 15.87 -1.58 10.61
CA HIS A 79 17.18 -1.66 9.92
C HIS A 79 16.98 -1.94 8.43
N LEU A 80 16.44 -0.96 7.69
CA LEU A 80 16.17 -1.07 6.25
C LEU A 80 17.09 -0.16 5.43
N ASP A 81 17.57 -0.67 4.30
CA ASP A 81 18.24 0.13 3.26
C ASP A 81 17.17 0.80 2.38
N VAL A 82 16.86 2.08 2.67
CA VAL A 82 15.83 2.86 1.95
C VAL A 82 16.51 3.79 0.96
N ILE A 83 16.41 3.46 -0.32
CA ILE A 83 16.98 4.20 -1.44
C ILE A 83 15.89 5.07 -2.08
N ILE A 84 16.17 6.37 -2.23
CA ILE A 84 15.31 7.33 -2.94
C ILE A 84 16.02 7.72 -4.24
N ASP A 85 15.49 7.28 -5.38
CA ASP A 85 16.03 7.51 -6.72
C ASP A 85 15.00 8.33 -7.52
N VAL A 86 15.07 9.65 -7.42
CA VAL A 86 14.14 10.56 -8.06
C VAL A 86 14.84 11.43 -9.08
N GLU A 87 14.21 11.62 -10.22
CA GLU A 87 14.66 12.52 -11.28
C GLU A 87 13.60 13.60 -11.56
N PRO A 88 13.98 14.77 -12.06
CA PRO A 88 13.03 15.79 -12.47
C PRO A 88 12.05 15.26 -13.51
N THR A 89 10.75 15.50 -13.28
CA THR A 89 9.68 15.05 -14.18
C THR A 89 8.73 16.21 -14.50
N PRO A 90 7.95 16.12 -15.58
CA PRO A 90 6.83 17.04 -15.78
C PRO A 90 5.86 16.99 -14.58
N PRO A 91 5.24 18.12 -14.20
CA PRO A 91 4.26 18.14 -13.12
C PRO A 91 3.04 17.28 -13.47
N ILE A 92 2.51 16.60 -12.46
CA ILE A 92 1.28 15.82 -12.57
C ILE A 92 0.08 16.60 -12.04
N GLN A 93 -1.13 16.34 -12.58
CA GLN A 93 -2.37 16.92 -12.09
C GLN A 93 -3.12 15.94 -11.18
N ILE A 94 -3.07 16.17 -9.87
CA ILE A 94 -3.75 15.36 -8.87
C ILE A 94 -3.97 16.19 -7.60
N PRO A 95 -5.04 15.91 -6.79
CA PRO A 95 -5.13 16.52 -5.47
C PRO A 95 -4.01 16.03 -4.54
N PRO A 96 -3.42 16.91 -3.70
CA PRO A 96 -2.31 16.55 -2.81
C PRO A 96 -2.64 15.42 -1.83
N ASP A 97 -3.82 15.44 -1.20
CA ASP A 97 -4.20 14.47 -0.19
C ASP A 97 -4.26 13.01 -0.70
N PRO A 98 -4.92 12.68 -1.84
CA PRO A 98 -4.83 11.35 -2.44
C PRO A 98 -3.40 10.94 -2.82
N LEU A 99 -2.58 11.87 -3.29
CA LEU A 99 -1.19 11.60 -3.64
C LEU A 99 -0.34 11.28 -2.39
N GLU A 100 -0.49 12.06 -1.32
CA GLU A 100 0.19 11.80 -0.04
C GLU A 100 -0.20 10.41 0.51
N LYS A 101 -1.50 10.08 0.49
CA LYS A 101 -2.01 8.75 0.90
C LYS A 101 -1.49 7.61 0.02
N LEU A 102 -1.32 7.83 -1.28
CA LEU A 102 -0.70 6.88 -2.20
C LEU A 102 0.75 6.59 -1.79
N ILE A 103 1.56 7.65 -1.63
CA ILE A 103 2.97 7.53 -1.28
C ILE A 103 3.14 6.84 0.07
N ILE A 104 2.44 7.32 1.11
CA ILE A 104 2.48 6.75 2.45
C ILE A 104 2.04 5.28 2.44
N GLY A 105 0.93 4.96 1.78
CA GLY A 105 0.40 3.61 1.74
C GLY A 105 1.35 2.62 1.06
N LEU A 106 1.98 2.99 -0.05
CA LEU A 106 2.92 2.11 -0.76
C LEU A 106 4.23 1.95 0.02
N VAL A 107 4.79 3.04 0.57
CA VAL A 107 6.02 2.97 1.39
C VAL A 107 5.78 2.17 2.66
N LYS A 108 4.67 2.40 3.36
CA LYS A 108 4.29 1.63 4.55
C LYS A 108 4.21 0.14 4.22
N ASN A 109 3.51 -0.23 3.14
CA ASN A 109 3.43 -1.63 2.70
C ASN A 109 4.82 -2.24 2.47
N ALA A 110 5.71 -1.54 1.77
CA ALA A 110 7.07 -2.00 1.51
C ALA A 110 7.85 -2.21 2.82
N VAL A 111 7.82 -1.24 3.75
CA VAL A 111 8.49 -1.33 5.06
C VAL A 111 7.95 -2.49 5.89
N GLU A 112 6.63 -2.67 5.95
CA GLU A 112 6.00 -3.72 6.77
C GLU A 112 6.24 -5.14 6.23
N ASN A 113 6.48 -5.31 4.93
CA ASN A 113 6.71 -6.62 4.30
C ASN A 113 8.19 -6.94 4.04
N THR A 114 9.11 -6.02 4.33
CA THR A 114 10.55 -6.22 4.18
C THR A 114 11.17 -6.59 5.52
N PRO A 115 11.93 -7.70 5.64
CA PRO A 115 12.67 -8.01 6.85
C PRO A 115 13.77 -6.98 7.10
N ASP A 116 14.21 -6.84 8.34
CA ASP A 116 15.37 -6.01 8.65
C ASP A 116 16.62 -6.47 7.87
N GLU A 117 17.47 -5.52 7.51
CA GLU A 117 18.61 -5.67 6.60
C GLU A 117 18.18 -5.81 5.12
N GLY A 118 16.86 -5.74 4.85
CA GLY A 118 16.32 -5.72 3.49
C GLY A 118 16.31 -4.30 2.89
N ARG A 119 15.85 -4.22 1.65
CA ARG A 119 15.91 -2.99 0.84
C ARG A 119 14.53 -2.55 0.38
N VAL A 120 14.30 -1.23 0.44
CA VAL A 120 13.16 -0.56 -0.17
C VAL A 120 13.66 0.52 -1.11
N VAL A 121 13.25 0.48 -2.36
CA VAL A 121 13.59 1.49 -3.38
C VAL A 121 12.34 2.28 -3.71
N VAL A 122 12.43 3.61 -3.60
CA VAL A 122 11.42 4.53 -4.09
C VAL A 122 12.00 5.32 -5.25
N ALA A 123 11.33 5.31 -6.39
CA ALA A 123 11.80 6.03 -7.56
C ALA A 123 10.70 6.86 -8.21
N VAL A 124 11.09 8.02 -8.74
CA VAL A 124 10.26 8.86 -9.61
C VAL A 124 10.99 9.01 -10.93
N LYS A 125 10.35 8.62 -12.04
CA LYS A 125 10.97 8.64 -13.37
C LYS A 125 9.99 9.12 -14.43
N ASN A 126 10.53 9.80 -15.43
CA ASN A 126 9.79 10.10 -16.64
C ASN A 126 9.90 8.93 -17.61
N THR A 127 8.74 8.45 -18.12
CA THR A 127 8.66 7.32 -19.05
C THR A 127 7.81 7.69 -20.26
N GLU A 128 7.85 6.89 -21.31
CA GLU A 128 6.99 7.07 -22.48
C GLU A 128 5.48 7.02 -22.13
N ALA A 129 5.12 6.33 -21.04
CA ALA A 129 3.73 6.21 -20.57
C ALA A 129 3.30 7.35 -19.63
N GLY A 130 4.21 8.27 -19.30
CA GLY A 130 4.00 9.36 -18.36
C GLY A 130 4.91 9.30 -17.15
N VAL A 131 4.59 10.08 -16.12
CA VAL A 131 5.38 10.13 -14.88
C VAL A 131 5.09 8.91 -14.02
N GLN A 132 6.13 8.18 -13.64
CA GLN A 132 6.04 6.96 -12.84
C GLN A 132 6.54 7.18 -11.43
N PHE A 133 5.73 6.83 -10.44
CA PHE A 133 6.13 6.61 -9.06
C PHE A 133 6.24 5.11 -8.82
N LEU A 134 7.41 4.65 -8.36
CA LEU A 134 7.73 3.25 -8.10
C LEU A 134 8.09 3.07 -6.63
N VAL A 135 7.52 2.05 -5.99
CA VAL A 135 8.01 1.51 -4.71
C VAL A 135 8.28 0.03 -4.90
N GLN A 136 9.50 -0.37 -4.65
CA GLN A 136 9.95 -1.77 -4.75
C GLN A 136 10.60 -2.20 -3.45
N ASP A 137 10.26 -3.38 -2.99
CA ASP A 137 10.83 -4.01 -1.81
C ASP A 137 11.45 -5.37 -2.11
N THR A 138 12.39 -5.79 -1.26
CA THR A 138 12.98 -7.14 -1.24
C THR A 138 12.37 -7.99 -0.12
N GLY A 139 11.06 -7.85 0.05
CA GLY A 139 10.32 -8.47 1.13
C GLY A 139 9.86 -9.89 0.83
N VAL A 140 8.92 -10.35 1.64
CA VAL A 140 8.40 -11.73 1.57
C VAL A 140 7.59 -12.02 0.30
N GLY A 141 7.19 -10.98 -0.43
CA GLY A 141 6.37 -11.10 -1.63
C GLY A 141 5.00 -11.74 -1.41
N ILE A 142 4.25 -11.90 -2.48
CA ILE A 142 2.85 -12.35 -2.46
C ILE A 142 2.70 -13.58 -3.35
N VAL A 143 2.09 -14.64 -2.84
CA VAL A 143 1.77 -15.84 -3.63
C VAL A 143 0.82 -15.50 -4.78
N GLU A 144 0.96 -16.20 -5.90
CA GLU A 144 0.24 -15.88 -7.13
C GLU A 144 -1.28 -15.85 -6.95
N GLU A 145 -1.81 -16.77 -6.18
CA GLU A 145 -3.25 -16.88 -5.88
C GLU A 145 -3.82 -15.63 -5.21
N HIS A 146 -3.00 -14.94 -4.38
CA HIS A 146 -3.42 -13.76 -3.65
C HIS A 146 -3.23 -12.46 -4.44
N ARG A 147 -2.38 -12.43 -5.48
CA ARG A 147 -2.02 -11.20 -6.22
C ARG A 147 -3.23 -10.47 -6.82
N LYS A 148 -4.27 -11.20 -7.24
CA LYS A 148 -5.49 -10.58 -7.78
C LYS A 148 -6.39 -10.02 -6.69
N ARG A 149 -6.36 -10.63 -5.51
CA ARG A 149 -7.28 -10.33 -4.41
C ARG A 149 -6.82 -9.19 -3.51
N ILE A 150 -5.54 -8.83 -3.52
CA ILE A 150 -5.00 -7.75 -2.65
C ILE A 150 -5.66 -6.38 -2.85
N PHE A 151 -6.28 -6.17 -4.01
CA PHE A 151 -7.03 -4.95 -4.32
C PHE A 151 -8.54 -5.08 -4.05
N GLU A 152 -9.02 -6.24 -3.61
CA GLU A 152 -10.44 -6.46 -3.33
C GLU A 152 -10.87 -5.92 -1.96
N GLY A 153 -9.92 -5.46 -1.15
CA GLY A 153 -10.13 -4.95 0.20
C GLY A 153 -10.38 -6.06 1.22
N PHE A 154 -10.00 -5.80 2.48
CA PHE A 154 -10.17 -6.72 3.61
C PHE A 154 -9.67 -8.15 3.35
N PHE A 155 -8.82 -8.34 2.35
CA PHE A 155 -8.18 -9.60 2.07
C PHE A 155 -6.80 -9.63 2.75
N PRO A 156 -6.68 -10.25 3.94
CA PRO A 156 -5.38 -10.43 4.58
C PRO A 156 -4.60 -11.49 3.81
N THR A 157 -3.38 -11.18 3.43
CA THR A 157 -2.44 -12.13 2.81
C THR A 157 -1.85 -13.11 3.81
N GLN A 158 -2.13 -12.91 5.11
CA GLN A 158 -1.65 -13.71 6.24
C GLN A 158 -2.78 -13.91 7.25
N GLU A 159 -2.65 -14.88 8.17
CA GLU A 159 -3.66 -15.13 9.20
C GLU A 159 -3.87 -13.94 10.12
N THR A 160 -5.11 -13.47 10.22
CA THR A 160 -5.52 -12.25 10.94
C THR A 160 -5.33 -12.31 12.45
N SER A 161 -5.21 -13.50 13.04
CA SER A 161 -5.01 -13.70 14.47
C SER A 161 -3.72 -13.06 15.02
N SER A 162 -2.74 -12.77 14.15
CA SER A 162 -1.46 -12.15 14.52
C SER A 162 -1.43 -10.63 14.33
N TYR A 163 -2.45 -10.02 13.74
CA TYR A 163 -2.41 -8.61 13.31
C TYR A 163 -2.75 -7.58 14.39
N SER A 164 -3.49 -7.97 15.41
CA SER A 164 -4.08 -7.00 16.36
C SER A 164 -3.10 -6.42 17.37
N SER A 165 -1.86 -6.92 17.45
CA SER A 165 -0.90 -6.53 18.50
C SER A 165 0.35 -5.79 17.98
N ARG A 166 0.56 -5.67 16.66
CA ARG A 166 1.76 -5.04 16.11
C ARG A 166 1.52 -3.58 15.79
N LYS A 167 2.53 -2.76 16.09
CA LYS A 167 2.51 -1.33 15.76
C LYS A 167 2.71 -1.13 14.25
N PRO A 168 2.15 -0.06 13.65
CA PRO A 168 2.45 0.30 12.26
C PRO A 168 3.95 0.38 12.01
N TYR A 169 4.36 -0.01 10.79
CA TYR A 169 5.76 -0.10 10.32
C TYR A 169 6.61 -1.21 10.94
N GLU A 170 6.09 -1.99 11.88
CA GLU A 170 6.78 -3.22 12.30
C GLU A 170 6.79 -4.26 11.17
N PHE A 171 7.81 -5.12 11.14
CA PHE A 171 7.80 -6.22 10.17
C PHE A 171 6.56 -7.08 10.37
N ASN A 172 5.87 -7.34 9.29
CA ASN A 172 4.65 -8.15 9.30
C ASN A 172 3.54 -7.55 10.18
N ALA A 173 3.50 -6.22 10.30
CA ALA A 173 2.48 -5.53 11.10
C ALA A 173 1.07 -5.84 10.63
N GLY A 174 0.94 -6.06 9.32
CA GLY A 174 -0.35 -6.30 8.69
C GLY A 174 -1.27 -5.09 8.76
N GLY A 175 -2.02 -4.88 7.72
CA GLY A 175 -3.06 -3.86 7.69
C GLY A 175 -4.44 -4.51 7.59
N LYS A 176 -5.49 -3.74 7.81
CA LYS A 176 -6.89 -4.17 7.61
C LYS A 176 -7.22 -4.48 6.13
N GLY A 177 -6.24 -4.47 5.22
CA GLY A 177 -6.43 -4.72 3.79
C GLY A 177 -7.15 -3.60 3.03
N ALA A 178 -7.47 -2.49 3.69
CA ALA A 178 -8.20 -1.38 3.09
C ALA A 178 -7.32 -0.40 2.30
N ASP A 179 -6.02 -0.34 2.60
CA ASP A 179 -5.11 0.64 1.99
C ASP A 179 -4.97 0.44 0.48
N LEU A 180 -4.72 -0.79 0.03
CA LEU A 180 -4.57 -1.09 -1.41
C LEU A 180 -5.89 -0.92 -2.18
N LEU A 181 -7.03 -1.25 -1.59
CA LEU A 181 -8.34 -0.96 -2.18
C LEU A 181 -8.51 0.55 -2.37
N ARG A 182 -8.21 1.37 -1.35
CA ARG A 182 -8.26 2.82 -1.44
C ARG A 182 -7.40 3.35 -2.58
N LEU A 183 -6.17 2.86 -2.72
CA LEU A 183 -5.27 3.23 -3.81
C LEU A 183 -5.84 2.85 -5.17
N LYS A 184 -6.51 1.71 -5.26
CA LYS A 184 -7.21 1.28 -6.49
C LYS A 184 -8.35 2.23 -6.83
N ILE A 185 -9.16 2.63 -5.86
CA ILE A 185 -10.24 3.63 -6.03
C ILE A 185 -9.66 4.97 -6.48
N PHE A 186 -8.55 5.43 -5.87
CA PHE A 186 -7.88 6.66 -6.28
C PHE A 186 -7.35 6.57 -7.71
N SER A 187 -6.78 5.43 -8.11
CA SER A 187 -6.29 5.25 -9.48
C SER A 187 -7.39 5.40 -10.53
N GLU A 188 -8.58 4.90 -10.24
CA GLU A 188 -9.74 5.02 -11.13
C GLU A 188 -10.34 6.44 -11.12
N ARG A 189 -10.37 7.08 -9.94
CA ARG A 189 -10.93 8.43 -9.78
C ARG A 189 -10.05 9.51 -10.40
N TYR A 190 -8.73 9.42 -10.21
CA TYR A 190 -7.77 10.43 -10.64
C TYR A 190 -6.99 10.03 -11.90
N ASN A 191 -7.48 9.02 -12.61
CA ASN A 191 -7.00 8.60 -13.92
C ASN A 191 -5.50 8.31 -13.99
N PHE A 192 -4.96 7.63 -12.98
CA PHE A 192 -3.62 7.06 -13.05
C PHE A 192 -3.68 5.52 -13.04
N LYS A 193 -2.65 4.88 -13.58
CA LYS A 193 -2.58 3.43 -13.63
C LYS A 193 -1.78 2.88 -12.45
N LEU A 194 -2.41 2.04 -11.65
CA LEU A 194 -1.72 1.32 -10.56
C LEU A 194 -1.45 -0.13 -10.99
N VAL A 195 -0.17 -0.50 -11.00
CA VAL A 195 0.30 -1.83 -11.40
C VAL A 195 1.11 -2.43 -10.25
N MET A 196 0.91 -3.72 -10.00
CA MET A 196 1.70 -4.49 -9.05
C MET A 196 2.32 -5.70 -9.72
N SER A 197 3.58 -5.97 -9.39
CA SER A 197 4.23 -7.25 -9.62
C SER A 197 4.83 -7.73 -8.30
N SER A 198 4.75 -9.02 -8.04
CA SER A 198 5.29 -9.58 -6.80
C SER A 198 5.74 -11.00 -7.05
N GLU A 199 6.81 -11.40 -6.37
CA GLU A 199 7.31 -12.76 -6.34
C GLU A 199 7.44 -13.18 -4.87
N LYS A 200 6.85 -14.32 -4.53
CA LYS A 200 6.99 -14.88 -3.18
C LYS A 200 8.42 -15.30 -2.96
N CYS A 201 8.97 -15.00 -1.78
CA CYS A 201 10.31 -15.41 -1.41
C CYS A 201 10.50 -16.92 -1.63
N GLY A 202 11.47 -17.30 -2.45
CA GLY A 202 11.75 -18.68 -2.82
C GLY A 202 12.20 -19.57 -1.67
N HIS A 203 12.69 -18.98 -0.58
CA HIS A 203 13.07 -19.71 0.63
C HIS A 203 11.86 -20.08 1.52
N ILE A 204 10.75 -19.36 1.37
CA ILE A 204 9.50 -19.58 2.11
C ILE A 204 8.33 -19.63 1.12
N PRO A 205 8.28 -20.63 0.23
CA PRO A 205 7.32 -20.67 -0.88
C PRO A 205 5.87 -20.91 -0.43
N LEU A 206 5.66 -21.53 0.71
CA LEU A 206 4.32 -21.83 1.23
C LEU A 206 3.76 -20.65 2.03
N SER A 207 2.43 -20.54 2.04
CA SER A 207 1.75 -19.52 2.86
C SER A 207 1.92 -19.75 4.37
N SER A 208 2.15 -21.00 4.78
CA SER A 208 2.44 -21.39 6.16
C SER A 208 3.87 -21.08 6.63
N ASP A 209 4.77 -20.80 5.69
CA ASP A 209 6.17 -20.55 6.02
C ASP A 209 6.33 -19.14 6.60
N ILE A 210 7.18 -19.02 7.60
CA ILE A 210 7.38 -17.78 8.35
C ILE A 210 8.78 -17.23 8.10
N CYS A 211 8.86 -16.00 7.61
CA CYS A 211 10.11 -15.26 7.57
C CYS A 211 10.54 -14.85 8.98
N PRO A 212 11.81 -15.02 9.36
CA PRO A 212 12.30 -14.66 10.71
C PRO A 212 12.29 -13.14 10.98
N GLY A 213 12.02 -12.30 9.95
CA GLY A 213 11.92 -10.84 10.08
C GLY A 213 13.26 -10.11 10.11
N GLN A 214 14.37 -10.82 10.01
CA GLN A 214 15.73 -10.29 9.92
C GLN A 214 16.57 -11.22 9.04
N ILE A 215 17.31 -10.66 8.07
CA ILE A 215 18.07 -11.46 7.09
C ILE A 215 19.16 -12.28 7.78
N SER A 216 19.90 -11.69 8.70
CA SER A 216 20.96 -12.38 9.47
C SER A 216 20.45 -13.53 10.37
N ARG A 217 19.13 -13.65 10.53
CA ARG A 217 18.49 -14.79 11.24
C ARG A 217 17.87 -15.81 10.30
N CYS A 218 17.93 -15.56 8.98
CA CYS A 218 17.39 -16.49 8.00
C CYS A 218 18.30 -17.68 7.82
N SER A 219 17.80 -18.87 8.10
CA SER A 219 18.58 -20.12 7.94
C SER A 219 18.80 -20.53 6.48
N PHE A 220 18.18 -19.84 5.54
CA PHE A 220 18.27 -20.12 4.11
C PHE A 220 19.19 -19.16 3.35
N CYS A 221 19.64 -18.07 3.99
CA CYS A 221 20.46 -17.05 3.37
C CYS A 221 21.84 -17.03 4.04
N ASP A 222 22.90 -17.17 3.24
CA ASP A 222 24.27 -17.01 3.72
C ASP A 222 24.70 -15.53 3.69
N ARG A 223 24.11 -14.74 2.78
CA ARG A 223 24.37 -13.32 2.58
C ARG A 223 23.05 -12.56 2.34
N ALA A 224 23.09 -11.25 2.55
CA ALA A 224 21.92 -10.38 2.34
C ALA A 224 21.41 -10.42 0.89
N GLU A 225 22.32 -10.55 -0.08
CA GLU A 225 22.01 -10.63 -1.51
C GLU A 225 21.14 -11.85 -1.85
N ASP A 226 21.31 -12.97 -1.13
CA ASP A 226 20.53 -14.18 -1.34
C ASP A 226 19.04 -13.92 -1.00
N CYS A 227 18.78 -13.14 0.07
CA CYS A 227 17.44 -12.70 0.41
C CYS A 227 16.90 -11.65 -0.58
N HIS A 228 17.73 -10.65 -0.94
CA HIS A 228 17.32 -9.59 -1.87
C HIS A 228 16.92 -10.11 -3.26
N ALA A 229 17.48 -11.25 -3.67
CA ALA A 229 17.16 -11.90 -4.94
C ALA A 229 16.02 -12.92 -4.86
N SER A 230 15.54 -13.24 -3.65
CA SER A 230 14.63 -14.37 -3.43
C SER A 230 13.15 -14.06 -3.64
N GLY A 231 12.75 -12.79 -3.61
CA GLY A 231 11.36 -12.36 -3.74
C GLY A 231 11.21 -10.85 -3.56
N GLY A 232 9.97 -10.41 -3.40
CA GLY A 232 9.64 -9.00 -3.16
C GLY A 232 8.43 -8.52 -3.92
N THR A 233 8.10 -7.24 -3.76
CA THR A 233 6.96 -6.61 -4.41
C THR A 233 7.35 -5.29 -5.04
N SER A 234 6.74 -4.98 -6.16
CA SER A 234 6.89 -3.71 -6.86
C SER A 234 5.52 -3.13 -7.18
N PHE A 235 5.25 -1.93 -6.70
CA PHE A 235 4.09 -1.13 -7.08
C PHE A 235 4.52 0.03 -7.96
N LYS A 236 3.78 0.25 -9.05
CA LYS A 236 3.98 1.36 -9.99
C LYS A 236 2.69 2.15 -10.14
N ALA A 237 2.72 3.43 -9.81
CA ALA A 237 1.67 4.38 -10.18
C ALA A 237 2.17 5.18 -11.39
N VAL A 238 1.42 5.15 -12.50
CA VAL A 238 1.78 5.85 -13.74
C VAL A 238 0.73 6.92 -14.01
N PHE A 239 1.15 8.15 -13.96
CA PHE A 239 0.34 9.33 -14.25
C PHE A 239 0.51 9.68 -15.72
N PRO A 240 -0.58 9.72 -16.52
CA PRO A 240 -0.49 10.06 -17.93
C PRO A 240 0.05 11.49 -18.12
N ALA A 241 0.77 11.67 -19.23
CA ALA A 241 1.29 12.99 -19.64
C ALA A 241 0.14 13.95 -20.03
#